data_e062674b081bbaf23e4332a7ed0c7bff
#
_entry.id   e062674b081bbaf23e4332a7ed0c7bff
#
_cell.length_a   1.000
_cell.length_b   1.000
_cell.length_c   1.000
_cell.angle_alpha   90.00
_cell.angle_beta   90.00
_cell.angle_gamma   90.00
#
_symmetry.space_group_name_H-M   'P 1'
#
loop_
_entity.id
_entity.type
_entity.pdbx_description
1 polymer ?
#
loop_
_entity_poly.entity_id
_entity_poly.type
_entity_poly.pdbx_seq_one_letter_code
_entity_poly.pdbx_strand_id
1 'polypeptide(L)'
;MQLDGMVHARVVRQPNRGATIGTIDENAIRRAAKRPIELVCNGNFLAIIGDDETAVEAAGIAAVSHVTWQNVEAPTPTQQEASWLLQRPVVERVFGAPDAGNPQGRERYEATYSRGYLAHASISPSCGLALYKDAKLTVWTHCQGVYPLRAALSKILKLEPSSIIVHHVQGSGCYGHNGADDAAADAAIIAMQKPGQPIRVRWRREEEFIYEPKTPAMVVKVRALLDDAGKPVDWTQEIWSPTHNLRPGAGGNLLGALALPDPPPEPPPNDVPEANGGGGTRNGEPLYDIPAKRMLHHLVTESPVRTSALRGLGAMPNIFAMECCIDDLAARAGQDPVQYRLSITTDPRARAVIEKAAAMARWQAGAPGGQGRGRGFAFARYKNKAAYSAVVVELSVDEEIRLHHVWCATDAGLVVNPDGVINQVEGGIIQSASWVLKEQVRFDNGVASFDWETYPVLKFSEVPEIDVALINTKDEVPLGVGEVTAGPTAAAIGNAVSHALGARIRDLPLTRERIMSALLKE
;
A
#
# COMPACT_ATOMS: atom_id res chain seq x y z
N MET A 1 -18.49 -18.01 9.47
CA MET A 1 -18.94 -18.12 10.87
C MET A 1 -20.40 -17.70 10.93
N GLN A 2 -21.24 -18.43 11.68
CA GLN A 2 -22.66 -18.18 11.87
C GLN A 2 -22.97 -18.36 13.34
N LEU A 3 -23.79 -17.47 13.90
CA LEU A 3 -24.29 -17.55 15.29
C LEU A 3 -25.80 -17.66 15.26
N ASP A 4 -26.37 -18.26 16.30
CA ASP A 4 -27.83 -18.41 16.41
C ASP A 4 -28.51 -17.04 16.49
N GLY A 5 -29.56 -16.84 15.70
CA GLY A 5 -30.29 -15.56 15.60
C GLY A 5 -29.51 -14.43 14.96
N MET A 6 -28.44 -14.73 14.20
CA MET A 6 -27.63 -13.73 13.51
C MET A 6 -28.43 -13.05 12.39
N VAL A 7 -28.31 -11.72 12.31
CA VAL A 7 -28.84 -10.92 11.20
C VAL A 7 -27.72 -10.36 10.34
N HIS A 8 -28.06 -10.10 9.09
CA HIS A 8 -27.19 -9.46 8.11
C HIS A 8 -27.37 -7.95 8.15
N ALA A 9 -26.30 -7.21 7.86
CA ALA A 9 -26.33 -5.76 7.85
C ALA A 9 -25.55 -5.18 6.66
N ARG A 10 -26.06 -4.07 6.12
CA ARG A 10 -25.39 -3.17 5.19
C ARG A 10 -25.38 -1.76 5.76
N VAL A 11 -24.26 -1.07 5.65
CA VAL A 11 -24.16 0.35 6.06
C VAL A 11 -24.25 1.22 4.82
N VAL A 12 -25.15 2.19 4.84
CA VAL A 12 -25.25 3.22 3.81
C VAL A 12 -24.18 4.26 4.11
N ARG A 13 -23.16 4.31 3.28
CA ARG A 13 -21.93 5.06 3.55
C ARG A 13 -22.10 6.56 3.38
N GLN A 14 -21.63 7.30 4.36
CA GLN A 14 -21.36 8.73 4.25
C GLN A 14 -20.29 8.96 3.18
N PRO A 15 -20.53 9.80 2.16
CA PRO A 15 -19.60 9.98 1.03
C PRO A 15 -18.22 10.52 1.44
N ASN A 16 -18.19 11.45 2.37
CA ASN A 16 -16.98 12.09 2.92
C ASN A 16 -17.22 12.52 4.37
N ARG A 17 -16.15 12.80 5.09
CA ARG A 17 -16.25 13.41 6.43
C ARG A 17 -16.98 14.74 6.34
N GLY A 18 -18.00 14.93 7.17
CA GLY A 18 -18.82 16.16 7.21
C GLY A 18 -20.05 16.16 6.29
N ALA A 19 -20.20 15.18 5.40
CA ALA A 19 -21.47 15.00 4.70
C ALA A 19 -22.58 14.61 5.69
N THR A 20 -23.79 15.13 5.50
CA THR A 20 -24.93 14.86 6.37
C THR A 20 -26.09 14.28 5.56
N ILE A 21 -26.89 13.41 6.18
CA ILE A 21 -28.11 12.86 5.55
C ILE A 21 -29.09 14.01 5.27
N GLY A 22 -29.51 14.13 4.01
CA GLY A 22 -30.60 15.03 3.60
C GLY A 22 -31.96 14.37 3.76
N THR A 23 -32.27 13.38 2.93
CA THR A 23 -33.54 12.65 2.95
C THR A 23 -33.31 11.15 2.80
N ILE A 24 -34.22 10.35 3.35
CA ILE A 24 -34.27 8.89 3.22
C ILE A 24 -35.66 8.50 2.68
N ASP A 25 -35.73 7.92 1.48
CA ASP A 25 -36.96 7.28 1.00
C ASP A 25 -37.03 5.83 1.51
N GLU A 26 -37.44 5.69 2.79
CA GLU A 26 -37.56 4.38 3.41
C GLU A 26 -38.53 3.45 2.65
N ASN A 27 -39.60 3.99 2.05
CA ASN A 27 -40.57 3.18 1.33
C ASN A 27 -39.95 2.53 0.08
N ALA A 28 -39.13 3.27 -0.67
CA ALA A 28 -38.41 2.71 -1.80
C ALA A 28 -37.41 1.64 -1.37
N ILE A 29 -36.63 1.88 -0.32
CA ILE A 29 -35.68 0.93 0.24
C ILE A 29 -36.38 -0.36 0.70
N ARG A 30 -37.49 -0.26 1.44
CA ARG A 30 -38.27 -1.40 1.92
C ARG A 30 -38.91 -2.19 0.75
N ARG A 31 -39.41 -1.51 -0.30
CA ARG A 31 -39.94 -2.18 -1.49
C ARG A 31 -38.86 -3.01 -2.22
N ALA A 32 -37.65 -2.49 -2.32
CA ALA A 32 -36.54 -3.19 -2.94
C ALA A 32 -36.14 -4.48 -2.20
N ALA A 33 -36.23 -4.49 -0.89
CA ALA A 33 -35.92 -5.65 -0.04
C ALA A 33 -36.84 -6.85 -0.29
N LYS A 34 -38.11 -6.64 -0.62
CA LYS A 34 -39.16 -7.68 -0.78
C LYS A 34 -39.42 -8.59 0.44
N ARG A 35 -38.69 -8.39 1.52
CA ARG A 35 -38.79 -9.09 2.82
C ARG A 35 -38.61 -8.09 3.94
N PRO A 36 -38.96 -8.42 5.18
CA PRO A 36 -38.80 -7.52 6.31
C PRO A 36 -37.34 -7.11 6.50
N ILE A 37 -37.13 -5.82 6.63
CA ILE A 37 -35.87 -5.20 7.01
C ILE A 37 -36.10 -4.11 8.03
N GLU A 38 -35.09 -3.76 8.77
CA GLU A 38 -35.11 -2.63 9.70
C GLU A 38 -34.01 -1.63 9.32
N LEU A 39 -34.31 -0.32 9.42
CA LEU A 39 -33.33 0.74 9.30
C LEU A 39 -32.87 1.13 10.70
N VAL A 40 -31.55 1.16 10.90
CA VAL A 40 -30.89 1.55 12.15
C VAL A 40 -30.17 2.87 11.90
N CYS A 41 -30.64 3.94 12.57
CA CYS A 41 -30.10 5.29 12.39
C CYS A 41 -29.45 5.79 13.69
N ASN A 42 -28.27 6.41 13.59
CA ASN A 42 -27.60 7.07 14.70
C ASN A 42 -26.75 8.24 14.19
N GLY A 43 -27.31 9.45 14.17
CA GLY A 43 -26.72 10.59 13.47
C GLY A 43 -26.74 10.37 11.95
N ASN A 44 -25.59 10.45 11.31
CA ASN A 44 -25.40 10.13 9.89
C ASN A 44 -25.06 8.64 9.64
N PHE A 45 -24.94 7.85 10.70
CA PHE A 45 -24.77 6.39 10.58
C PHE A 45 -26.14 5.77 10.26
N LEU A 46 -26.25 5.21 9.06
CA LEU A 46 -27.45 4.52 8.59
C LEU A 46 -27.10 3.09 8.22
N ALA A 47 -27.77 2.13 8.84
CA ALA A 47 -27.62 0.72 8.48
C ALA A 47 -28.99 0.09 8.18
N ILE A 48 -28.97 -0.96 7.35
CA ILE A 48 -30.12 -1.80 7.00
C ILE A 48 -29.81 -3.20 7.52
N ILE A 49 -30.71 -3.76 8.32
CA ILE A 49 -30.56 -5.09 8.91
C ILE A 49 -31.76 -5.98 8.59
N GLY A 50 -31.54 -7.29 8.58
CA GLY A 50 -32.58 -8.29 8.37
C GLY A 50 -32.05 -9.72 8.42
N ASP A 51 -32.97 -10.69 8.54
CA ASP A 51 -32.65 -12.12 8.62
C ASP A 51 -32.22 -12.69 7.24
N ASP A 52 -32.71 -12.10 6.16
CA ASP A 52 -32.44 -12.52 4.78
C ASP A 52 -31.34 -11.64 4.17
N GLU A 53 -30.17 -12.25 3.90
CA GLU A 53 -29.01 -11.54 3.35
C GLU A 53 -29.32 -10.91 1.97
N THR A 54 -30.12 -11.59 1.13
CA THR A 54 -30.47 -11.09 -0.21
C THR A 54 -31.37 -9.85 -0.11
N ALA A 55 -32.30 -9.85 0.83
CA ALA A 55 -33.18 -8.69 1.08
C ALA A 55 -32.38 -7.47 1.57
N VAL A 56 -31.44 -7.69 2.50
CA VAL A 56 -30.55 -6.64 3.02
C VAL A 56 -29.62 -6.11 1.91
N GLU A 57 -29.11 -6.98 1.04
CA GLU A 57 -28.31 -6.60 -0.12
C GLU A 57 -29.11 -5.71 -1.09
N ALA A 58 -30.31 -6.16 -1.48
CA ALA A 58 -31.17 -5.41 -2.40
C ALA A 58 -31.56 -4.03 -1.84
N ALA A 59 -31.87 -3.97 -0.54
CA ALA A 59 -32.15 -2.73 0.15
C ALA A 59 -30.93 -1.79 0.22
N GLY A 60 -29.74 -2.35 0.48
CA GLY A 60 -28.47 -1.60 0.49
C GLY A 60 -28.14 -0.98 -0.87
N ILE A 61 -28.35 -1.73 -1.96
CA ILE A 61 -28.19 -1.23 -3.33
C ILE A 61 -29.17 -0.10 -3.61
N ALA A 62 -30.45 -0.29 -3.27
CA ALA A 62 -31.48 0.73 -3.47
C ALA A 62 -31.17 2.01 -2.66
N ALA A 63 -30.66 1.88 -1.45
CA ALA A 63 -30.34 3.02 -0.59
C ALA A 63 -29.34 3.99 -1.21
N VAL A 64 -28.45 3.54 -2.09
CA VAL A 64 -27.47 4.40 -2.80
C VAL A 64 -28.16 5.52 -3.58
N SER A 65 -29.32 5.25 -4.19
CA SER A 65 -30.10 6.22 -4.96
C SER A 65 -31.28 6.84 -4.20
N HIS A 66 -31.62 6.29 -3.02
CA HIS A 66 -32.78 6.72 -2.23
C HIS A 66 -32.40 7.40 -0.89
N VAL A 67 -31.10 7.62 -0.68
CA VAL A 67 -30.58 8.48 0.39
C VAL A 67 -29.84 9.65 -0.24
N THR A 68 -30.25 10.86 0.09
CA THR A 68 -29.55 12.07 -0.37
C THR A 68 -28.60 12.58 0.71
N TRP A 69 -27.49 13.15 0.28
CA TRP A 69 -26.48 13.71 1.17
C TRP A 69 -26.26 15.18 0.89
N GLN A 70 -25.98 15.95 1.93
CA GLN A 70 -25.59 17.36 1.87
C GLN A 70 -24.08 17.48 2.18
N ASN A 71 -23.44 18.60 1.78
CA ASN A 71 -22.01 18.85 2.01
C ASN A 71 -21.11 17.75 1.44
N VAL A 72 -21.46 17.26 0.27
CA VAL A 72 -20.68 16.20 -0.41
C VAL A 72 -19.47 16.82 -1.07
N GLU A 73 -18.29 16.28 -0.70
CA GLU A 73 -17.02 16.55 -1.36
C GLU A 73 -16.51 15.26 -1.99
N ALA A 74 -16.00 15.35 -3.21
CA ALA A 74 -15.53 14.19 -3.96
C ALA A 74 -14.13 14.43 -4.53
N PRO A 75 -13.25 13.41 -4.51
CA PRO A 75 -11.95 13.48 -5.16
C PRO A 75 -12.06 13.80 -6.65
N THR A 76 -11.19 14.71 -7.13
CA THR A 76 -11.13 15.15 -8.53
C THR A 76 -9.93 14.55 -9.26
N PRO A 77 -9.95 14.48 -10.62
CA PRO A 77 -8.85 13.91 -11.40
C PRO A 77 -7.48 14.54 -11.11
N THR A 78 -7.42 15.83 -10.82
CA THR A 78 -6.14 16.52 -10.52
C THR A 78 -5.47 16.02 -9.24
N GLN A 79 -6.23 15.49 -8.29
CA GLN A 79 -5.72 15.04 -6.99
C GLN A 79 -4.98 13.69 -7.04
N GLN A 80 -4.99 13.01 -8.19
CA GLN A 80 -4.17 11.82 -8.42
C GLN A 80 -2.80 12.14 -9.00
N GLU A 81 -2.56 13.38 -9.42
CA GLU A 81 -1.33 13.80 -10.06
C GLU A 81 -0.22 14.10 -9.04
N ALA A 82 1.03 13.74 -9.39
CA ALA A 82 2.20 14.02 -8.55
C ALA A 82 2.37 15.53 -8.26
N SER A 83 2.04 16.38 -9.24
CA SER A 83 2.09 17.84 -9.11
C SER A 83 1.16 18.38 -8.05
N TRP A 84 -0.02 17.77 -7.87
CA TRP A 84 -0.94 18.14 -6.80
C TRP A 84 -0.33 17.88 -5.42
N LEU A 85 0.27 16.71 -5.23
CA LEU A 85 0.87 16.31 -3.95
C LEU A 85 1.99 17.27 -3.51
N LEU A 86 2.82 17.71 -4.46
CA LEU A 86 3.93 18.65 -4.22
C LEU A 86 3.48 20.06 -3.78
N GLN A 87 2.22 20.41 -4.01
CA GLN A 87 1.66 21.72 -3.69
C GLN A 87 0.89 21.73 -2.36
N ARG A 88 0.80 20.61 -1.65
CA ARG A 88 0.03 20.53 -0.40
C ARG A 88 0.84 20.96 0.80
N PRO A 89 0.15 21.41 1.87
CA PRO A 89 0.79 21.67 3.16
C PRO A 89 1.51 20.44 3.69
N VAL A 90 2.69 20.64 4.26
CA VAL A 90 3.54 19.56 4.76
C VAL A 90 4.04 19.84 6.18
N VAL A 91 4.31 18.76 6.91
CA VAL A 91 5.15 18.78 8.11
C VAL A 91 6.50 18.19 7.72
N GLU A 92 7.54 19.01 7.80
CA GLU A 92 8.88 18.60 7.41
C GLU A 92 9.63 17.90 8.55
N ARG A 93 10.38 16.85 8.17
CA ARG A 93 11.31 16.12 9.04
C ARG A 93 12.59 15.83 8.28
N VAL A 94 13.73 16.11 8.90
CA VAL A 94 15.06 15.88 8.31
C VAL A 94 15.80 14.82 9.09
N PHE A 95 16.41 13.88 8.38
CA PHE A 95 17.18 12.78 8.92
C PHE A 95 18.55 12.70 8.26
N GLY A 96 19.57 12.29 9.00
CA GLY A 96 20.92 12.07 8.48
C GLY A 96 21.81 13.32 8.49
N ALA A 97 22.74 13.38 7.56
CA ALA A 97 23.75 14.43 7.50
C ALA A 97 23.16 15.82 7.14
N PRO A 98 23.73 16.93 7.63
CA PRO A 98 23.35 18.27 7.17
C PRO A 98 23.65 18.46 5.69
N ASP A 99 22.92 19.38 5.04
CA ASP A 99 23.21 19.76 3.65
C ASP A 99 24.49 20.62 3.59
N ALA A 100 25.53 20.08 3.01
CA ALA A 100 26.79 20.77 2.79
C ALA A 100 26.81 21.55 1.46
N GLY A 101 25.75 21.48 0.66
CA GLY A 101 25.73 22.03 -0.69
C GLY A 101 26.68 21.29 -1.64
N ASN A 102 27.26 22.00 -2.61
CA ASN A 102 28.28 21.46 -3.52
C ASN A 102 29.55 22.34 -3.55
N PRO A 103 30.31 22.41 -2.44
CA PRO A 103 31.46 23.32 -2.34
C PRO A 103 32.61 22.98 -3.29
N GLN A 104 32.65 21.73 -3.81
CA GLN A 104 33.70 21.24 -4.72
C GLN A 104 33.29 21.25 -6.20
N GLY A 105 32.08 21.76 -6.52
CA GLY A 105 31.62 21.80 -7.92
C GLY A 105 31.45 20.44 -8.59
N ARG A 106 31.18 19.39 -7.83
CA ARG A 106 31.04 18.01 -8.33
C ARG A 106 29.86 17.87 -9.29
N GLU A 107 29.92 16.87 -10.17
CA GLU A 107 28.79 16.52 -11.02
C GLU A 107 27.56 16.19 -10.17
N ARG A 108 26.42 16.71 -10.59
CA ARG A 108 25.12 16.52 -9.91
C ARG A 108 24.20 15.65 -10.76
N TYR A 109 23.65 14.63 -10.13
CA TYR A 109 22.51 13.87 -10.64
C TYR A 109 21.24 14.28 -9.89
N GLU A 110 20.12 14.40 -10.62
CA GLU A 110 18.82 14.65 -10.02
C GLU A 110 17.74 13.92 -10.81
N ALA A 111 16.80 13.27 -10.10
CA ALA A 111 15.64 12.62 -10.70
C ALA A 111 14.45 12.61 -9.74
N THR A 112 13.24 12.67 -10.30
CA THR A 112 11.98 12.62 -9.56
C THR A 112 11.17 11.42 -10.01
N TYR A 113 10.62 10.70 -9.05
CA TYR A 113 9.83 9.49 -9.25
C TYR A 113 8.49 9.65 -8.57
N SER A 114 7.45 9.02 -9.11
CA SER A 114 6.13 9.05 -8.50
C SER A 114 5.39 7.71 -8.54
N ARG A 115 4.49 7.54 -7.57
CA ARG A 115 3.53 6.45 -7.54
C ARG A 115 2.19 6.99 -7.03
N GLY A 116 1.10 6.68 -7.74
CA GLY A 116 -0.28 7.03 -7.36
C GLY A 116 -0.78 6.26 -6.13
N TYR A 117 -2.00 6.55 -5.72
CA TYR A 117 -2.70 5.77 -4.68
C TYR A 117 -2.97 4.35 -5.16
N LEU A 118 -2.82 3.35 -4.24
CA LEU A 118 -3.20 1.96 -4.50
C LEU A 118 -4.29 1.51 -3.52
N ALA A 119 -5.14 0.60 -3.95
CA ALA A 119 -6.06 -0.14 -3.10
C ALA A 119 -5.36 -1.36 -2.48
N HIS A 120 -5.91 -1.90 -1.38
CA HIS A 120 -5.45 -3.18 -0.84
C HIS A 120 -5.87 -4.35 -1.72
N ALA A 121 -7.01 -4.20 -2.40
CA ALA A 121 -7.53 -5.17 -3.38
C ALA A 121 -7.58 -6.61 -2.82
N SER A 122 -8.02 -6.77 -1.57
CA SER A 122 -8.20 -8.10 -0.98
C SER A 122 -9.23 -8.91 -1.77
N ILE A 123 -8.98 -10.23 -1.93
CA ILE A 123 -9.80 -11.09 -2.81
C ILE A 123 -11.27 -11.12 -2.39
N SER A 124 -11.58 -11.17 -1.10
CA SER A 124 -12.96 -10.97 -0.62
C SER A 124 -13.10 -9.63 0.09
N PRO A 125 -14.29 -9.00 -0.01
CA PRO A 125 -14.59 -7.80 0.74
C PRO A 125 -14.53 -8.00 2.25
N SER A 126 -14.32 -6.91 2.97
CA SER A 126 -14.23 -6.88 4.43
C SER A 126 -15.52 -7.34 5.09
N CYS A 127 -15.37 -8.07 6.21
CA CYS A 127 -16.48 -8.61 6.99
C CYS A 127 -16.18 -8.50 8.49
N GLY A 128 -17.19 -8.07 9.26
CA GLY A 128 -17.15 -8.03 10.71
C GLY A 128 -18.41 -8.65 11.32
N LEU A 129 -18.25 -9.32 12.45
CA LEU A 129 -19.35 -9.86 13.24
C LEU A 129 -19.26 -9.31 14.67
N ALA A 130 -20.38 -8.89 15.26
CA ALA A 130 -20.41 -8.39 16.63
C ALA A 130 -21.66 -8.87 17.38
N LEU A 131 -21.51 -9.07 18.68
CA LEU A 131 -22.58 -9.35 19.62
C LEU A 131 -22.38 -8.51 20.88
N TYR A 132 -23.36 -7.71 21.22
CA TYR A 132 -23.43 -7.02 22.52
C TYR A 132 -24.49 -7.69 23.40
N LYS A 133 -24.04 -8.32 24.48
CA LYS A 133 -24.92 -9.04 25.42
C LYS A 133 -24.34 -8.97 26.82
N ASP A 134 -25.21 -8.83 27.84
CA ASP A 134 -24.82 -8.81 29.25
C ASP A 134 -23.70 -7.81 29.57
N ALA A 135 -23.83 -6.58 29.02
CA ALA A 135 -22.83 -5.50 29.09
C ALA A 135 -21.44 -5.84 28.53
N LYS A 136 -21.32 -6.88 27.71
CA LYS A 136 -20.07 -7.29 27.02
C LYS A 136 -20.23 -7.22 25.51
N LEU A 137 -19.23 -6.67 24.84
CA LEU A 137 -19.13 -6.65 23.38
C LEU A 137 -18.11 -7.68 22.92
N THR A 138 -18.55 -8.61 22.09
CA THR A 138 -17.66 -9.56 21.41
C THR A 138 -17.66 -9.27 19.92
N VAL A 139 -16.47 -9.15 19.33
CA VAL A 139 -16.26 -8.84 17.90
C VAL A 139 -15.37 -9.91 17.27
N TRP A 140 -15.72 -10.37 16.07
CA TRP A 140 -14.91 -11.25 15.24
C TRP A 140 -14.56 -10.54 13.94
N THR A 141 -13.28 -10.52 13.60
CA THR A 141 -12.76 -9.76 12.46
C THR A 141 -11.45 -10.37 11.95
N HIS A 142 -11.15 -10.13 10.68
CA HIS A 142 -9.89 -10.51 10.06
C HIS A 142 -8.85 -9.36 10.05
N CYS A 143 -9.05 -8.32 10.86
CA CYS A 143 -8.11 -7.19 10.93
C CYS A 143 -6.76 -7.60 11.53
N GLN A 144 -5.69 -6.88 11.17
CA GLN A 144 -4.35 -7.14 11.67
C GLN A 144 -4.13 -6.72 13.12
N GLY A 145 -4.93 -5.78 13.64
CA GLY A 145 -4.70 -5.13 14.91
C GLY A 145 -5.87 -5.22 15.88
N VAL A 146 -6.12 -6.39 16.48
CA VAL A 146 -7.24 -6.59 17.42
C VAL A 146 -7.15 -5.69 18.66
N TYR A 147 -5.97 -5.42 19.19
CA TYR A 147 -5.80 -4.53 20.34
C TYR A 147 -6.02 -3.05 20.01
N PRO A 148 -5.44 -2.48 18.93
CA PRO A 148 -5.80 -1.13 18.48
C PRO A 148 -7.28 -0.98 18.17
N LEU A 149 -7.91 -1.97 17.52
CA LEU A 149 -9.35 -1.95 17.26
C LEU A 149 -10.15 -1.96 18.55
N ARG A 150 -9.80 -2.79 19.55
CA ARG A 150 -10.45 -2.79 20.88
C ARG A 150 -10.38 -1.42 21.54
N ALA A 151 -9.21 -0.78 21.50
CA ALA A 151 -9.02 0.56 22.05
C ALA A 151 -9.87 1.63 21.33
N ALA A 152 -9.99 1.52 20.01
CA ALA A 152 -10.87 2.40 19.22
C ALA A 152 -12.34 2.18 19.55
N LEU A 153 -12.81 0.93 19.60
CA LEU A 153 -14.18 0.58 19.97
C LEU A 153 -14.54 1.04 21.38
N SER A 154 -13.63 0.91 22.35
CA SER A 154 -13.81 1.42 23.71
C SER A 154 -14.14 2.92 23.72
N LYS A 155 -13.40 3.72 22.94
CA LYS A 155 -13.59 5.17 22.85
C LYS A 155 -14.90 5.55 22.16
N ILE A 156 -15.17 4.99 20.99
CA ILE A 156 -16.35 5.37 20.19
C ILE A 156 -17.67 4.88 20.78
N LEU A 157 -17.66 3.73 21.48
CA LEU A 157 -18.84 3.15 22.10
C LEU A 157 -18.98 3.48 23.59
N LYS A 158 -17.98 4.20 24.14
CA LYS A 158 -17.92 4.57 25.57
C LYS A 158 -18.04 3.34 26.50
N LEU A 159 -17.35 2.25 26.13
CA LEU A 159 -17.26 1.01 26.89
C LEU A 159 -15.89 0.86 27.54
N GLU A 160 -15.84 0.24 28.73
CA GLU A 160 -14.57 -0.14 29.34
C GLU A 160 -13.84 -1.18 28.47
N PRO A 161 -12.52 -1.06 28.24
CA PRO A 161 -11.76 -2.03 27.43
C PRO A 161 -11.89 -3.48 27.91
N SER A 162 -12.08 -3.70 29.21
CA SER A 162 -12.27 -5.02 29.82
C SER A 162 -13.61 -5.68 29.45
N SER A 163 -14.59 -4.89 29.01
CA SER A 163 -15.89 -5.39 28.53
C SER A 163 -15.90 -5.70 27.02
N ILE A 164 -14.78 -5.50 26.32
CA ILE A 164 -14.67 -5.72 24.87
C ILE A 164 -13.68 -6.86 24.58
N ILE A 165 -14.15 -7.87 23.86
CA ILE A 165 -13.33 -8.98 23.37
C ILE A 165 -13.32 -8.89 21.84
N VAL A 166 -12.12 -8.85 21.23
CA VAL A 166 -11.94 -8.88 19.79
C VAL A 166 -11.19 -10.16 19.42
N HIS A 167 -11.84 -11.04 18.68
CA HIS A 167 -11.27 -12.27 18.15
C HIS A 167 -10.77 -12.05 16.73
N HIS A 168 -9.51 -12.39 16.47
CA HIS A 168 -9.01 -12.53 15.11
C HIS A 168 -9.55 -13.83 14.50
N VAL A 169 -10.10 -13.73 13.29
CA VAL A 169 -10.53 -14.86 12.46
C VAL A 169 -9.86 -14.78 11.10
N GLN A 170 -9.69 -15.92 10.44
CA GLN A 170 -9.13 -15.92 9.09
C GLN A 170 -10.05 -15.19 8.09
N GLY A 171 -9.43 -14.46 7.17
CA GLY A 171 -10.06 -13.79 6.05
C GLY A 171 -9.23 -13.97 4.78
N SER A 172 -9.66 -13.34 3.69
CA SER A 172 -9.02 -13.43 2.39
C SER A 172 -7.85 -12.46 2.17
N GLY A 173 -7.17 -12.10 3.25
CA GLY A 173 -6.06 -11.14 3.27
C GLY A 173 -6.50 -9.72 3.61
N CYS A 174 -5.60 -8.98 4.25
CA CYS A 174 -5.73 -7.54 4.48
C CYS A 174 -4.66 -6.76 3.71
N TYR A 175 -3.51 -7.38 3.49
CA TYR A 175 -2.30 -6.81 2.86
C TYR A 175 -1.81 -5.52 3.53
N GLY A 176 -2.30 -5.21 4.70
CA GLY A 176 -2.11 -4.00 5.49
C GLY A 176 -3.37 -3.64 6.25
N HIS A 177 -3.75 -2.38 6.30
CA HIS A 177 -4.97 -1.89 6.96
C HIS A 177 -6.04 -1.52 5.93
N ASN A 178 -6.77 -2.53 5.45
CA ASN A 178 -7.94 -2.38 4.57
C ASN A 178 -9.22 -2.07 5.37
N GLY A 179 -10.41 -2.31 4.80
CA GLY A 179 -11.71 -2.07 5.42
C GLY A 179 -12.10 -3.00 6.57
N ALA A 180 -11.26 -3.97 6.96
CA ALA A 180 -11.59 -4.96 8.00
C ALA A 180 -11.90 -4.35 9.37
N ASP A 181 -11.15 -3.31 9.76
CA ASP A 181 -11.39 -2.57 11.00
C ASP A 181 -12.71 -1.80 10.95
N ASP A 182 -13.04 -1.21 9.81
CA ASP A 182 -14.28 -0.47 9.58
C ASP A 182 -15.51 -1.40 9.62
N ALA A 183 -15.46 -2.54 8.93
CA ALA A 183 -16.56 -3.51 8.93
C ALA A 183 -16.83 -4.07 10.34
N ALA A 184 -15.78 -4.28 11.13
CA ALA A 184 -15.89 -4.71 12.51
C ALA A 184 -16.50 -3.61 13.41
N ALA A 185 -16.11 -2.35 13.21
CA ALA A 185 -16.66 -1.22 13.95
C ALA A 185 -18.14 -0.99 13.61
N ASP A 186 -18.52 -1.11 12.34
CA ASP A 186 -19.91 -1.03 11.91
C ASP A 186 -20.79 -2.09 12.59
N ALA A 187 -20.33 -3.35 12.58
CA ALA A 187 -21.02 -4.43 13.26
C ALA A 187 -21.19 -4.15 14.77
N ALA A 188 -20.14 -3.61 15.41
CA ALA A 188 -20.19 -3.25 16.82
C ALA A 188 -21.16 -2.08 17.11
N ILE A 189 -21.18 -1.03 16.27
CA ILE A 189 -22.10 0.12 16.40
C ILE A 189 -23.55 -0.36 16.30
N ILE A 190 -23.85 -1.26 15.35
CA ILE A 190 -25.21 -1.81 15.20
C ILE A 190 -25.55 -2.71 16.38
N ALA A 191 -24.63 -3.59 16.83
CA ALA A 191 -24.85 -4.50 17.94
C ALA A 191 -25.18 -3.77 19.24
N MET A 192 -24.61 -2.59 19.49
CA MET A 192 -24.96 -1.74 20.64
C MET A 192 -26.41 -1.28 20.63
N GLN A 193 -27.03 -1.14 19.46
CA GLN A 193 -28.45 -0.76 19.33
C GLN A 193 -29.38 -1.98 19.28
N LYS A 194 -28.82 -3.20 19.20
CA LYS A 194 -29.54 -4.48 19.14
C LYS A 194 -28.99 -5.47 20.17
N PRO A 195 -29.08 -5.19 21.47
CA PRO A 195 -28.55 -6.09 22.49
C PRO A 195 -29.11 -7.51 22.38
N GLY A 196 -28.21 -8.49 22.46
CA GLY A 196 -28.56 -9.92 22.37
C GLY A 196 -28.63 -10.47 20.95
N GLN A 197 -28.58 -9.63 19.92
CA GLN A 197 -28.64 -10.05 18.53
C GLN A 197 -27.25 -10.00 17.88
N PRO A 198 -26.72 -11.12 17.35
CA PRO A 198 -25.47 -11.09 16.58
C PRO A 198 -25.65 -10.38 15.25
N ILE A 199 -24.76 -9.47 14.92
CA ILE A 199 -24.79 -8.63 13.72
C ILE A 199 -23.62 -8.98 12.81
N ARG A 200 -23.88 -9.33 11.54
CA ARG A 200 -22.86 -9.54 10.51
C ARG A 200 -22.91 -8.42 9.47
N VAL A 201 -21.86 -7.61 9.40
CA VAL A 201 -21.61 -6.65 8.33
C VAL A 201 -20.66 -7.27 7.33
N ARG A 202 -21.04 -7.31 6.05
CA ARG A 202 -20.16 -7.69 4.95
C ARG A 202 -20.23 -6.59 3.89
N TRP A 203 -19.07 -6.08 3.50
CA TRP A 203 -18.99 -5.08 2.44
C TRP A 203 -19.22 -5.71 1.07
N ARG A 204 -19.60 -4.90 0.08
CA ARG A 204 -19.56 -5.26 -1.33
C ARG A 204 -18.18 -4.95 -1.90
N ARG A 205 -17.90 -5.45 -3.10
CA ARG A 205 -16.61 -5.19 -3.78
C ARG A 205 -16.42 -3.70 -4.04
N GLU A 206 -17.46 -3.04 -4.51
CA GLU A 206 -17.44 -1.61 -4.80
C GLU A 206 -17.20 -0.79 -3.51
N GLU A 207 -17.80 -1.19 -2.41
CA GLU A 207 -17.58 -0.54 -1.10
C GLU A 207 -16.14 -0.69 -0.63
N GLU A 208 -15.54 -1.87 -0.81
CA GLU A 208 -14.13 -2.09 -0.49
C GLU A 208 -13.24 -1.13 -1.27
N PHE A 209 -13.38 -1.10 -2.61
CA PHE A 209 -12.57 -0.23 -3.45
C PHE A 209 -12.83 1.27 -3.24
N ILE A 210 -14.04 1.68 -2.91
CA ILE A 210 -14.35 3.10 -2.71
C ILE A 210 -13.90 3.56 -1.32
N TYR A 211 -14.21 2.80 -0.26
CA TYR A 211 -14.16 3.28 1.12
C TYR A 211 -13.00 2.75 1.96
N GLU A 212 -12.31 1.66 1.57
CA GLU A 212 -11.11 1.24 2.30
C GLU A 212 -10.04 2.33 2.29
N PRO A 213 -9.21 2.45 3.35
CA PRO A 213 -8.08 3.37 3.29
C PRO A 213 -7.13 2.92 2.15
N LYS A 214 -6.61 3.88 1.39
CA LYS A 214 -5.66 3.61 0.30
C LYS A 214 -4.23 3.64 0.80
N THR A 215 -3.29 3.00 0.10
CA THR A 215 -1.88 3.36 0.34
C THR A 215 -1.62 4.73 -0.26
N PRO A 216 -0.88 5.62 0.44
CA PRO A 216 -0.65 6.99 0.00
C PRO A 216 0.01 7.08 -1.37
N ALA A 217 -0.37 8.03 -2.19
CA ALA A 217 0.47 8.48 -3.29
C ALA A 217 1.80 9.02 -2.76
N MET A 218 2.88 8.84 -3.52
CA MET A 218 4.21 9.30 -3.11
C MET A 218 4.95 9.94 -4.28
N VAL A 219 5.70 11.01 -3.97
CA VAL A 219 6.72 11.58 -4.84
C VAL A 219 8.06 11.45 -4.13
N VAL A 220 9.06 10.97 -4.85
CA VAL A 220 10.42 10.79 -4.35
C VAL A 220 11.39 11.50 -5.27
N LYS A 221 12.11 12.48 -4.74
CA LYS A 221 13.15 13.21 -5.45
C LYS A 221 14.51 12.79 -4.92
N VAL A 222 15.39 12.34 -5.82
CA VAL A 222 16.75 11.94 -5.50
C VAL A 222 17.72 12.96 -6.05
N ARG A 223 18.69 13.38 -5.24
CA ARG A 223 19.86 14.17 -5.66
C ARG A 223 21.12 13.45 -5.21
N ALA A 224 22.11 13.36 -6.07
CA ALA A 224 23.42 12.82 -5.74
C ALA A 224 24.54 13.71 -6.28
N LEU A 225 25.63 13.85 -5.51
CA LEU A 225 26.90 14.40 -5.98
C LEU A 225 27.84 13.23 -6.24
N LEU A 226 28.55 13.28 -7.37
CA LEU A 226 29.38 12.19 -7.84
C LEU A 226 30.87 12.53 -7.69
N ASP A 227 31.70 11.54 -7.44
CA ASP A 227 33.15 11.65 -7.58
C ASP A 227 33.57 11.47 -9.05
N ASP A 228 34.88 11.57 -9.32
CA ASP A 228 35.45 11.45 -10.66
C ASP A 228 35.29 10.03 -11.28
N ALA A 229 34.97 9.03 -10.46
CA ALA A 229 34.67 7.67 -10.90
C ALA A 229 33.14 7.44 -11.11
N GLY A 230 32.33 8.48 -10.96
CA GLY A 230 30.88 8.44 -11.10
C GLY A 230 30.17 7.78 -9.89
N LYS A 231 30.83 7.64 -8.72
CA LYS A 231 30.22 7.11 -7.51
C LYS A 231 29.58 8.20 -6.67
N PRO A 232 28.43 7.96 -6.04
CA PRO A 232 27.80 8.95 -5.19
C PRO A 232 28.59 9.15 -3.89
N VAL A 233 28.89 10.40 -3.57
CA VAL A 233 29.58 10.82 -2.33
C VAL A 233 28.66 11.63 -1.39
N ASP A 234 27.59 12.18 -1.92
CA ASP A 234 26.50 12.80 -1.19
C ASP A 234 25.17 12.35 -1.80
N TRP A 235 24.21 12.01 -0.96
CA TRP A 235 22.88 11.55 -1.38
C TRP A 235 21.79 12.24 -0.58
N THR A 236 20.85 12.83 -1.27
CA THR A 236 19.64 13.40 -0.68
C THR A 236 18.42 12.75 -1.29
N GLN A 237 17.55 12.22 -0.44
CA GLN A 237 16.25 11.70 -0.85
C GLN A 237 15.13 12.50 -0.19
N GLU A 238 14.33 13.19 -0.98
CA GLU A 238 13.18 13.97 -0.53
C GLU A 238 11.91 13.19 -0.85
N ILE A 239 11.01 13.08 0.13
CA ILE A 239 9.84 12.19 0.08
C ILE A 239 8.59 12.98 0.45
N TRP A 240 7.64 13.12 -0.46
CA TRP A 240 6.30 13.64 -0.20
C TRP A 240 5.32 12.49 -0.12
N SER A 241 4.58 12.40 0.98
CA SER A 241 3.62 11.33 1.23
C SER A 241 2.59 11.77 2.26
N PRO A 242 1.29 11.55 2.05
CA PRO A 242 0.33 11.44 3.16
C PRO A 242 0.72 10.33 4.13
N THR A 243 0.07 10.29 5.27
CA THR A 243 0.36 9.29 6.31
C THR A 243 0.13 7.85 5.85
N HIS A 244 0.98 6.93 6.28
CA HIS A 244 0.76 5.48 6.21
C HIS A 244 0.13 4.92 7.50
N ASN A 245 -0.34 5.77 8.42
CA ASN A 245 -0.67 5.37 9.80
C ASN A 245 -2.10 5.72 10.23
N LEU A 246 -3.09 5.73 9.34
CA LEU A 246 -4.50 5.83 9.77
C LEU A 246 -5.02 4.50 10.33
N ARG A 247 -4.30 3.93 11.26
CA ARG A 247 -4.70 2.71 11.97
C ARG A 247 -5.72 3.03 13.06
N PRO A 248 -6.66 2.12 13.38
CA PRO A 248 -7.53 2.31 14.53
C PRO A 248 -6.71 2.41 15.82
N GLY A 249 -7.23 3.08 16.81
CA GLY A 249 -6.57 3.29 18.10
C GLY A 249 -7.21 4.45 18.86
N ALA A 250 -7.35 5.59 18.19
CA ALA A 250 -8.07 6.74 18.73
C ALA A 250 -9.56 6.77 18.34
N GLY A 251 -10.00 5.96 17.39
CA GLY A 251 -11.40 5.91 16.89
C GLY A 251 -11.69 6.87 15.74
N GLY A 252 -10.90 7.94 15.60
CA GLY A 252 -11.15 9.02 14.63
C GLY A 252 -11.01 8.64 13.15
N ASN A 253 -10.50 7.43 12.87
CA ASN A 253 -10.24 6.96 11.52
C ASN A 253 -11.25 5.91 11.01
N LEU A 254 -12.15 5.44 11.88
CA LEU A 254 -13.14 4.42 11.53
C LEU A 254 -14.37 5.09 10.87
N LEU A 255 -14.74 4.63 9.69
CA LEU A 255 -15.85 5.21 8.90
C LEU A 255 -17.16 5.31 9.68
N GLY A 256 -17.56 4.21 10.35
CA GLY A 256 -18.78 4.21 11.15
C GLY A 256 -18.75 5.24 12.27
N ALA A 257 -17.58 5.47 12.89
CA ALA A 257 -17.42 6.47 13.95
C ALA A 257 -17.56 7.91 13.44
N LEU A 258 -17.15 8.18 12.21
CA LEU A 258 -17.25 9.52 11.59
C LEU A 258 -18.72 9.92 11.33
N ALA A 259 -19.60 8.95 11.20
CA ALA A 259 -21.03 9.16 10.94
C ALA A 259 -21.89 9.29 12.22
N LEU A 260 -21.32 9.04 13.41
CA LEU A 260 -22.03 9.17 14.69
C LEU A 260 -22.35 10.65 15.02
N PRO A 261 -23.34 10.92 15.91
CA PRO A 261 -23.69 12.30 16.29
C PRO A 261 -22.54 13.10 16.92
N ASP A 262 -21.62 12.41 17.59
CA ASP A 262 -20.44 12.98 18.23
C ASP A 262 -19.18 12.28 17.63
N PRO A 263 -18.80 12.66 16.39
CA PRO A 263 -17.70 12.00 15.71
C PRO A 263 -16.35 12.34 16.37
N PRO A 264 -15.43 11.37 16.47
CA PRO A 264 -14.11 11.65 17.02
C PRO A 264 -13.39 12.73 16.20
N PRO A 265 -12.53 13.55 16.84
CA PRO A 265 -11.76 14.56 16.14
C PRO A 265 -10.82 13.93 15.13
N GLU A 266 -10.45 14.71 14.13
CA GLU A 266 -9.41 14.29 13.19
C GLU A 266 -8.08 14.14 13.93
N PRO A 267 -7.38 13.01 13.77
CA PRO A 267 -6.09 12.85 14.40
C PRO A 267 -5.07 13.84 13.82
N PRO A 268 -4.13 14.33 14.66
CA PRO A 268 -3.09 15.21 14.16
C PRO A 268 -2.22 14.49 13.11
N PRO A 269 -1.63 15.22 12.17
CA PRO A 269 -0.74 14.64 11.18
C PRO A 269 0.41 13.87 11.82
N ASN A 270 0.46 12.57 11.59
CA ASN A 270 1.52 11.70 12.08
C ASN A 270 1.80 10.61 11.04
N ASP A 271 2.92 9.93 11.17
CA ASP A 271 3.23 8.75 10.38
C ASP A 271 3.82 7.66 11.28
N VAL A 272 4.07 6.48 10.72
CA VAL A 272 4.68 5.37 11.46
C VAL A 272 6.05 5.82 12.01
N PRO A 273 6.32 5.67 13.32
CA PRO A 273 7.59 6.09 13.92
C PRO A 273 8.80 5.37 13.29
N GLU A 274 9.95 6.07 13.22
CA GLU A 274 11.20 5.52 12.68
C GLU A 274 11.68 4.28 13.46
N ALA A 275 11.47 4.24 14.77
CA ALA A 275 11.75 3.06 15.60
C ALA A 275 11.04 1.79 15.09
N ASN A 276 9.86 1.97 14.46
CA ASN A 276 9.08 0.92 13.82
C ASN A 276 9.40 0.77 12.31
N GLY A 277 10.41 1.47 11.82
CA GLY A 277 10.91 1.43 10.45
C GLY A 277 10.28 2.47 9.51
N GLY A 278 9.66 3.51 10.05
CA GLY A 278 9.05 4.59 9.26
C GLY A 278 7.79 4.21 8.50
N GLY A 279 7.07 5.20 8.00
CA GLY A 279 5.94 5.08 7.07
C GLY A 279 6.36 5.46 5.66
N GLY A 280 6.12 6.71 5.26
CA GLY A 280 6.63 7.27 4.00
C GLY A 280 8.16 7.23 3.89
N THR A 281 8.86 7.33 5.01
CA THR A 281 10.33 7.28 5.11
C THR A 281 10.93 5.88 5.01
N ARG A 282 10.12 4.81 5.02
CA ARG A 282 10.62 3.44 5.01
C ARG A 282 11.53 3.16 3.83
N ASN A 283 12.78 2.74 4.10
CA ASN A 283 13.82 2.57 3.09
C ASN A 283 14.13 3.85 2.27
N GLY A 284 13.92 5.03 2.85
CA GLY A 284 14.27 6.30 2.21
C GLY A 284 15.75 6.64 2.30
N GLU A 285 16.53 5.96 3.15
CA GLU A 285 17.97 6.07 3.20
C GLU A 285 18.63 4.89 2.46
N PRO A 286 19.60 5.14 1.54
CA PRO A 286 20.30 4.07 0.85
C PRO A 286 21.18 3.24 1.78
N LEU A 287 21.17 1.93 1.59
CA LEU A 287 22.04 1.00 2.33
C LEU A 287 23.51 1.05 1.82
N TYR A 288 23.74 1.59 0.65
CA TYR A 288 25.05 1.72 0.03
C TYR A 288 26.03 2.56 0.85
N ASP A 289 27.34 2.32 0.67
CA ASP A 289 28.43 3.02 1.37
C ASP A 289 28.66 4.42 0.79
N ILE A 290 27.69 5.30 0.96
CA ILE A 290 27.74 6.70 0.54
C ILE A 290 28.16 7.54 1.75
N PRO A 291 29.22 8.36 1.64
CA PRO A 291 29.79 9.10 2.78
C PRO A 291 28.81 10.04 3.46
N ALA A 292 28.00 10.77 2.71
CA ALA A 292 26.97 11.66 3.24
C ALA A 292 25.60 11.25 2.73
N LYS A 293 24.69 10.95 3.67
CA LYS A 293 23.31 10.56 3.35
C LYS A 293 22.34 11.40 4.16
N ARG A 294 21.28 11.81 3.48
CA ARG A 294 20.23 12.65 4.07
C ARG A 294 18.88 12.30 3.47
N MET A 295 17.86 12.32 4.31
CA MET A 295 16.48 12.10 3.93
C MET A 295 15.61 13.25 4.46
N LEU A 296 14.76 13.81 3.61
CA LEU A 296 13.76 14.81 3.97
C LEU A 296 12.38 14.20 3.77
N HIS A 297 11.56 14.19 4.81
CA HIS A 297 10.18 13.75 4.74
C HIS A 297 9.25 14.96 4.81
N HIS A 298 8.56 15.21 3.75
CA HIS A 298 7.47 16.17 3.62
C HIS A 298 6.16 15.41 3.85
N LEU A 299 5.77 15.24 5.13
CA LEU A 299 4.51 14.59 5.48
C LEU A 299 3.36 15.49 5.02
N VAL A 300 2.69 15.09 3.95
CA VAL A 300 1.54 15.82 3.40
C VAL A 300 0.35 15.66 4.34
N THR A 301 -0.24 16.79 4.75
CA THR A 301 -1.31 16.81 5.76
C THR A 301 -2.71 16.71 5.17
N GLU A 302 -2.84 16.88 3.86
CA GLU A 302 -4.10 16.78 3.12
C GLU A 302 -4.10 15.56 2.20
N SER A 303 -5.20 14.84 2.15
CA SER A 303 -5.38 13.72 1.23
C SER A 303 -6.84 13.63 0.78
N PRO A 304 -7.11 13.38 -0.52
CA PRO A 304 -8.48 13.27 -1.03
C PRO A 304 -9.21 12.01 -0.54
N VAL A 305 -8.46 11.04 0.00
CA VAL A 305 -8.99 9.77 0.53
C VAL A 305 -8.28 9.42 1.84
N ARG A 306 -8.89 8.58 2.66
CA ARG A 306 -8.21 8.02 3.83
C ARG A 306 -7.00 7.18 3.37
N THR A 307 -5.88 7.29 4.10
CA THR A 307 -4.66 6.56 3.75
C THR A 307 -4.15 5.71 4.91
N SER A 308 -3.65 4.52 4.63
CA SER A 308 -3.06 3.61 5.62
C SER A 308 -2.02 2.69 5.00
N ALA A 309 -1.44 1.82 5.83
CA ALA A 309 -0.39 0.91 5.42
C ALA A 309 -0.91 -0.18 4.45
N LEU A 310 -0.31 -0.27 3.27
CA LEU A 310 -0.28 -1.44 2.42
C LEU A 310 1.08 -2.12 2.58
N ARG A 311 1.20 -3.39 2.24
CA ARG A 311 2.43 -4.21 2.29
C ARG A 311 3.65 -3.43 1.78
N GLY A 312 4.66 -3.24 2.64
CA GLY A 312 5.87 -2.48 2.33
C GLY A 312 5.82 -0.99 2.65
N LEU A 313 4.63 -0.37 2.82
CA LEU A 313 4.46 1.07 3.08
C LEU A 313 5.23 1.93 2.04
N GLY A 314 6.08 2.84 2.50
CA GLY A 314 6.94 3.69 1.65
C GLY A 314 8.14 2.98 1.02
N ALA A 315 8.46 1.73 1.42
CA ALA A 315 9.65 1.04 0.92
C ALA A 315 9.63 0.83 -0.60
N MET A 316 8.48 0.47 -1.17
CA MET A 316 8.43 0.18 -2.61
C MET A 316 8.79 1.42 -3.46
N PRO A 317 8.13 2.60 -3.32
CA PRO A 317 8.51 3.77 -4.11
C PRO A 317 9.89 4.34 -3.75
N ASN A 318 10.32 4.25 -2.49
CA ASN A 318 11.66 4.70 -2.09
C ASN A 318 12.77 3.85 -2.71
N ILE A 319 12.64 2.52 -2.67
CA ILE A 319 13.58 1.59 -3.30
C ILE A 319 13.51 1.71 -4.82
N PHE A 320 12.31 1.86 -5.40
CA PHE A 320 12.15 2.09 -6.84
C PHE A 320 12.97 3.30 -7.29
N ALA A 321 12.79 4.45 -6.63
CA ALA A 321 13.53 5.66 -6.96
C ALA A 321 15.04 5.48 -6.79
N MET A 322 15.46 4.93 -5.65
CA MET A 322 16.87 4.71 -5.32
C MET A 322 17.56 3.76 -6.31
N GLU A 323 17.00 2.58 -6.52
CA GLU A 323 17.60 1.54 -7.34
C GLU A 323 17.58 1.88 -8.83
N CYS A 324 16.58 2.63 -9.30
CA CYS A 324 16.59 3.20 -10.65
C CYS A 324 17.65 4.29 -10.81
N CYS A 325 17.88 5.12 -9.78
CA CYS A 325 18.99 6.09 -9.79
C CYS A 325 20.35 5.39 -9.81
N ILE A 326 20.56 4.38 -8.97
CA ILE A 326 21.82 3.60 -8.95
C ILE A 326 22.09 2.95 -10.32
N ASP A 327 21.05 2.49 -11.01
CA ASP A 327 21.17 1.93 -12.35
C ASP A 327 21.56 3.00 -13.39
N ASP A 328 20.95 4.20 -13.32
CA ASP A 328 21.33 5.34 -14.16
C ASP A 328 22.78 5.78 -13.90
N LEU A 329 23.22 5.79 -12.64
CA LEU A 329 24.60 6.14 -12.29
C LEU A 329 25.61 5.11 -12.82
N ALA A 330 25.26 3.82 -12.75
CA ALA A 330 26.08 2.75 -13.34
C ALA A 330 26.23 2.94 -14.85
N ALA A 331 25.14 3.21 -15.56
CA ALA A 331 25.15 3.48 -17.01
C ALA A 331 25.99 4.71 -17.37
N ARG A 332 25.88 5.83 -16.63
CA ARG A 332 26.70 7.03 -16.80
C ARG A 332 28.17 6.78 -16.58
N ALA A 333 28.52 5.92 -15.61
CA ALA A 333 29.90 5.52 -15.33
C ALA A 333 30.43 4.48 -16.33
N GLY A 334 29.62 4.02 -17.29
CA GLY A 334 29.99 2.96 -18.23
C GLY A 334 30.22 1.61 -17.55
N GLN A 335 29.59 1.38 -16.40
CA GLN A 335 29.79 0.18 -15.59
C GLN A 335 28.53 -0.73 -15.64
N ASP A 336 28.78 -2.03 -15.50
CA ASP A 336 27.70 -2.99 -15.31
C ASP A 336 26.92 -2.70 -14.01
N PRO A 337 25.58 -2.70 -14.02
CA PRO A 337 24.78 -2.31 -12.87
C PRO A 337 24.96 -3.22 -11.65
N VAL A 338 25.32 -4.50 -11.82
CA VAL A 338 25.61 -5.42 -10.71
C VAL A 338 26.99 -5.10 -10.13
N GLN A 339 28.01 -4.93 -10.99
CA GLN A 339 29.37 -4.59 -10.56
C GLN A 339 29.43 -3.21 -9.89
N TYR A 340 28.66 -2.23 -10.41
CA TYR A 340 28.55 -0.92 -9.80
C TYR A 340 28.03 -1.02 -8.36
N ARG A 341 26.91 -1.77 -8.13
CA ARG A 341 26.37 -2.01 -6.78
C ARG A 341 27.38 -2.68 -5.85
N LEU A 342 28.09 -3.69 -6.33
CA LEU A 342 29.16 -4.35 -5.56
C LEU A 342 30.33 -3.41 -5.23
N SER A 343 30.61 -2.41 -6.07
CA SER A 343 31.71 -1.44 -5.87
C SER A 343 31.40 -0.38 -4.80
N ILE A 344 30.13 -0.25 -4.41
CA ILE A 344 29.65 0.71 -3.39
C ILE A 344 28.95 -0.01 -2.22
N THR A 345 29.21 -1.30 -2.02
CA THR A 345 28.63 -2.13 -0.96
C THR A 345 29.69 -2.95 -0.26
N THR A 346 29.90 -2.75 1.03
CA THR A 346 30.84 -3.54 1.85
C THR A 346 30.15 -4.58 2.72
N ASP A 347 28.84 -4.46 2.97
CA ASP A 347 28.06 -5.44 3.76
C ASP A 347 28.14 -6.83 3.08
N PRO A 348 28.73 -7.85 3.75
CA PRO A 348 28.93 -9.17 3.15
C PRO A 348 27.62 -9.90 2.86
N ARG A 349 26.56 -9.67 3.62
CA ARG A 349 25.25 -10.29 3.39
C ARG A 349 24.54 -9.64 2.20
N ALA A 350 24.67 -8.33 2.04
CA ALA A 350 24.19 -7.60 0.87
C ALA A 350 24.90 -8.12 -0.41
N ARG A 351 26.24 -8.22 -0.36
CA ARG A 351 27.02 -8.77 -1.47
C ARG A 351 26.59 -10.19 -1.84
N ALA A 352 26.40 -11.05 -0.85
CA ALA A 352 26.00 -12.44 -1.04
C ALA A 352 24.67 -12.59 -1.80
N VAL A 353 23.64 -11.79 -1.46
CA VAL A 353 22.35 -11.84 -2.20
C VAL A 353 22.47 -11.25 -3.60
N ILE A 354 23.27 -10.17 -3.80
CA ILE A 354 23.53 -9.57 -5.11
C ILE A 354 24.20 -10.58 -6.03
N GLU A 355 25.31 -11.18 -5.58
CA GLU A 355 26.09 -12.18 -6.34
C GLU A 355 25.25 -13.44 -6.62
N LYS A 356 24.45 -13.90 -5.65
CA LYS A 356 23.60 -15.07 -5.81
C LYS A 356 22.51 -14.86 -6.85
N ALA A 357 21.78 -13.73 -6.81
CA ALA A 357 20.73 -13.42 -7.78
C ALA A 357 21.31 -13.28 -9.20
N ALA A 358 22.44 -12.60 -9.35
CA ALA A 358 23.15 -12.47 -10.63
C ALA A 358 23.57 -13.84 -11.19
N ALA A 359 24.10 -14.72 -10.34
CA ALA A 359 24.50 -16.07 -10.74
C ALA A 359 23.30 -16.93 -11.18
N MET A 360 22.17 -16.88 -10.46
CA MET A 360 20.93 -17.60 -10.83
C MET A 360 20.42 -17.17 -12.21
N ALA A 361 20.38 -15.86 -12.45
CA ALA A 361 19.96 -15.29 -13.72
C ALA A 361 21.02 -15.43 -14.85
N ARG A 362 22.19 -16.01 -14.57
CA ARG A 362 23.33 -16.02 -15.49
C ARG A 362 23.58 -14.62 -16.07
N TRP A 363 23.67 -13.63 -15.17
CA TRP A 363 23.85 -12.24 -15.54
C TRP A 363 25.12 -12.06 -16.38
N GLN A 364 24.99 -11.38 -17.49
CA GLN A 364 26.11 -11.07 -18.39
C GLN A 364 26.30 -9.56 -18.41
N ALA A 365 27.47 -9.11 -17.95
CA ALA A 365 27.84 -7.72 -17.98
C ALA A 365 27.90 -7.21 -19.45
N GLY A 366 27.28 -6.05 -19.69
CA GLY A 366 27.25 -5.43 -21.01
C GLY A 366 26.38 -6.17 -22.05
N ALA A 367 25.54 -7.12 -21.64
CA ALA A 367 24.56 -7.72 -22.54
C ALA A 367 23.70 -6.63 -23.18
N PRO A 368 23.52 -6.64 -24.52
CA PRO A 368 22.75 -5.60 -25.19
C PRO A 368 21.28 -5.69 -24.82
N GLY A 369 20.70 -4.56 -24.46
CA GLY A 369 19.24 -4.36 -24.40
C GLY A 369 18.71 -3.84 -25.72
N GLY A 370 17.42 -3.54 -25.77
CA GLY A 370 16.73 -2.99 -26.92
C GLY A 370 15.89 -4.01 -27.68
N GLN A 371 15.30 -3.57 -28.78
CA GLN A 371 14.34 -4.37 -29.55
C GLN A 371 13.18 -4.91 -28.70
N GLY A 372 12.79 -4.14 -27.68
CA GLY A 372 11.71 -4.51 -26.76
C GLY A 372 12.07 -5.61 -25.75
N ARG A 373 13.34 -6.03 -25.63
CA ARG A 373 13.79 -7.02 -24.64
C ARG A 373 14.75 -6.40 -23.64
N GLY A 374 14.55 -6.70 -22.35
CA GLY A 374 15.37 -6.15 -21.29
C GLY A 374 15.50 -7.04 -20.08
N ARG A 375 16.62 -6.84 -19.38
CA ARG A 375 16.90 -7.39 -18.07
C ARG A 375 17.20 -6.25 -17.09
N GLY A 376 16.70 -6.35 -15.88
CA GLY A 376 16.93 -5.38 -14.82
C GLY A 376 17.31 -6.06 -13.52
N PHE A 377 18.11 -5.36 -12.75
CA PHE A 377 18.60 -5.79 -11.45
C PHE A 377 18.21 -4.76 -10.39
N ALA A 378 17.88 -5.20 -9.18
CA ALA A 378 17.75 -4.35 -8.01
C ALA A 378 17.99 -5.11 -6.71
N PHE A 379 18.35 -4.37 -5.66
CA PHE A 379 18.67 -4.89 -4.34
C PHE A 379 18.06 -4.01 -3.25
N ALA A 380 17.70 -4.62 -2.12
CA ALA A 380 17.37 -3.89 -0.91
C ALA A 380 17.51 -4.76 0.36
N ARG A 381 17.68 -4.11 1.51
CA ARG A 381 17.44 -4.66 2.83
C ARG A 381 16.21 -4.00 3.42
N TYR A 382 15.15 -4.76 3.66
CA TYR A 382 13.89 -4.18 4.14
C TYR A 382 14.06 -3.47 5.48
N LYS A 383 13.55 -2.24 5.61
CA LYS A 383 13.74 -1.34 6.78
C LYS A 383 15.21 -1.06 7.10
N ASN A 384 16.14 -1.34 6.22
CA ASN A 384 17.60 -1.30 6.45
C ASN A 384 18.09 -2.14 7.66
N LYS A 385 17.25 -3.01 8.21
CA LYS A 385 17.57 -3.85 9.38
C LYS A 385 16.93 -5.24 9.36
N ALA A 386 16.02 -5.52 8.44
CA ALA A 386 15.36 -6.83 8.29
C ALA A 386 16.07 -7.68 7.21
N ALA A 387 15.33 -8.55 6.53
CA ALA A 387 15.87 -9.42 5.49
C ALA A 387 16.38 -8.66 4.26
N TYR A 388 17.35 -9.26 3.56
CA TYR A 388 17.92 -8.78 2.31
C TYR A 388 17.27 -9.49 1.14
N SER A 389 17.15 -8.81 0.00
CA SER A 389 16.70 -9.42 -1.24
C SER A 389 17.30 -8.74 -2.46
N ALA A 390 17.77 -9.54 -3.40
CA ALA A 390 18.19 -9.08 -4.73
C ALA A 390 17.31 -9.77 -5.77
N VAL A 391 16.87 -9.01 -6.77
CA VAL A 391 15.93 -9.45 -7.80
C VAL A 391 16.48 -9.13 -9.18
N VAL A 392 16.39 -10.11 -10.08
CA VAL A 392 16.63 -9.95 -11.52
C VAL A 392 15.32 -10.21 -12.24
N VAL A 393 14.97 -9.36 -13.19
CA VAL A 393 13.79 -9.52 -14.04
C VAL A 393 14.20 -9.60 -15.50
N GLU A 394 13.60 -10.54 -16.24
CA GLU A 394 13.63 -10.59 -17.70
C GLU A 394 12.23 -10.33 -18.25
N LEU A 395 12.13 -9.40 -19.21
CA LEU A 395 10.85 -8.98 -19.79
C LEU A 395 10.96 -8.63 -21.28
N SER A 396 9.78 -8.54 -21.89
CA SER A 396 9.63 -7.88 -23.20
C SER A 396 8.61 -6.75 -23.12
N VAL A 397 8.78 -5.76 -23.99
CA VAL A 397 7.89 -4.61 -24.17
C VAL A 397 7.51 -4.54 -25.63
N ASP A 398 6.28 -4.89 -25.92
CA ASP A 398 5.63 -4.75 -27.23
C ASP A 398 4.41 -3.81 -27.07
N GLU A 399 3.18 -4.29 -27.30
CA GLU A 399 1.97 -3.55 -26.99
C GLU A 399 1.76 -3.43 -25.48
N GLU A 400 2.23 -4.43 -24.71
CA GLU A 400 2.22 -4.50 -23.24
C GLU A 400 3.59 -4.96 -22.73
N ILE A 401 3.85 -4.69 -21.45
CA ILE A 401 5.01 -5.26 -20.75
C ILE A 401 4.68 -6.70 -20.34
N ARG A 402 5.48 -7.65 -20.78
CA ARG A 402 5.37 -9.06 -20.39
C ARG A 402 6.59 -9.50 -19.58
N LEU A 403 6.36 -9.88 -18.35
CA LEU A 403 7.37 -10.51 -17.50
C LEU A 403 7.54 -11.97 -17.94
N HIS A 404 8.77 -12.41 -18.15
CA HIS A 404 9.07 -13.79 -18.51
C HIS A 404 9.60 -14.58 -17.33
N HIS A 405 10.63 -14.04 -16.66
CA HIS A 405 11.30 -14.73 -15.58
C HIS A 405 11.75 -13.75 -14.49
N VAL A 406 11.67 -14.16 -13.24
CA VAL A 406 12.17 -13.44 -12.07
C VAL A 406 13.04 -14.39 -11.24
N TRP A 407 14.29 -14.00 -11.02
CA TRP A 407 15.19 -14.67 -10.09
C TRP A 407 15.34 -13.83 -8.84
N CYS A 408 15.20 -14.46 -7.68
CA CYS A 408 15.27 -13.77 -6.41
C CYS A 408 16.17 -14.54 -5.42
N ALA A 409 17.17 -13.85 -4.88
CA ALA A 409 17.96 -14.35 -3.77
C ALA A 409 17.59 -13.58 -2.49
N THR A 410 17.27 -14.29 -1.43
CA THR A 410 16.84 -13.70 -0.14
C THR A 410 17.67 -14.26 1.01
N ASP A 411 18.20 -13.36 1.86
CA ASP A 411 18.81 -13.71 3.15
C ASP A 411 17.89 -13.26 4.29
N ALA A 412 17.31 -14.26 4.95
CA ALA A 412 16.41 -14.08 6.08
C ALA A 412 17.08 -14.42 7.44
N GLY A 413 18.42 -14.53 7.49
CA GLY A 413 19.11 -15.09 8.64
C GLY A 413 18.80 -16.58 8.79
N LEU A 414 18.49 -17.03 10.00
CA LEU A 414 18.01 -18.40 10.23
C LEU A 414 16.63 -18.59 9.57
N VAL A 415 16.57 -19.48 8.60
CA VAL A 415 15.34 -19.86 7.91
C VAL A 415 14.63 -20.96 8.72
N VAL A 416 13.55 -20.62 9.41
CA VAL A 416 12.79 -21.57 10.25
C VAL A 416 11.84 -22.42 9.40
N ASN A 417 11.15 -21.81 8.44
CA ASN A 417 10.23 -22.47 7.52
C ASN A 417 10.56 -22.07 6.08
N PRO A 418 11.35 -22.87 5.34
CA PRO A 418 11.75 -22.54 3.96
C PRO A 418 10.56 -22.35 3.01
N ASP A 419 9.56 -23.23 3.08
CA ASP A 419 8.36 -23.13 2.25
C ASP A 419 7.60 -21.82 2.49
N GLY A 420 7.38 -21.48 3.77
CA GLY A 420 6.76 -20.21 4.13
C GLY A 420 7.54 -18.98 3.65
N VAL A 421 8.89 -19.02 3.68
CA VAL A 421 9.73 -17.94 3.14
C VAL A 421 9.59 -17.82 1.63
N ILE A 422 9.64 -18.94 0.90
CA ILE A 422 9.47 -18.97 -0.56
C ILE A 422 8.11 -18.39 -0.95
N ASN A 423 7.02 -18.84 -0.34
CA ASN A 423 5.67 -18.33 -0.60
C ASN A 423 5.55 -16.81 -0.34
N GLN A 424 6.20 -16.28 0.71
CA GLN A 424 6.21 -14.84 0.97
C GLN A 424 7.00 -14.06 -0.07
N VAL A 425 8.12 -14.60 -0.54
CA VAL A 425 8.96 -14.00 -1.59
C VAL A 425 8.20 -13.97 -2.92
N GLU A 426 7.66 -15.09 -3.36
CA GLU A 426 6.87 -15.19 -4.60
C GLU A 426 5.63 -14.28 -4.57
N GLY A 427 4.84 -14.35 -3.49
CA GLY A 427 3.67 -13.48 -3.32
C GLY A 427 4.03 -11.98 -3.28
N GLY A 428 5.20 -11.62 -2.76
CA GLY A 428 5.70 -10.24 -2.79
C GLY A 428 6.12 -9.78 -4.18
N ILE A 429 6.72 -10.66 -4.97
CA ILE A 429 7.10 -10.42 -6.37
C ILE A 429 5.85 -10.22 -7.22
N ILE A 430 4.88 -11.13 -7.16
CA ILE A 430 3.63 -11.08 -7.94
C ILE A 430 2.85 -9.80 -7.61
N GLN A 431 2.68 -9.49 -6.33
CA GLN A 431 1.95 -8.30 -5.91
C GLN A 431 2.66 -7.01 -6.33
N SER A 432 3.98 -6.94 -6.19
CA SER A 432 4.75 -5.77 -6.64
C SER A 432 4.70 -5.60 -8.16
N ALA A 433 4.79 -6.69 -8.92
CA ALA A 433 4.63 -6.66 -10.37
C ALA A 433 3.24 -6.10 -10.77
N SER A 434 2.18 -6.52 -10.09
CA SER A 434 0.83 -6.00 -10.30
C SER A 434 0.76 -4.48 -10.06
N TRP A 435 1.31 -3.99 -8.95
CA TRP A 435 1.35 -2.55 -8.64
C TRP A 435 2.12 -1.73 -9.66
N VAL A 436 3.23 -2.28 -10.14
CA VAL A 436 4.11 -1.59 -11.10
C VAL A 436 3.51 -1.53 -12.50
N LEU A 437 2.77 -2.56 -12.90
CA LEU A 437 2.32 -2.69 -14.28
C LEU A 437 0.87 -2.21 -14.50
N LYS A 438 0.00 -2.32 -13.48
CA LYS A 438 -1.44 -2.20 -13.70
C LYS A 438 -2.18 -1.30 -12.72
N GLU A 439 -1.81 -1.32 -11.43
CA GLU A 439 -2.69 -0.83 -10.38
C GLU A 439 -2.53 0.66 -10.11
N GLN A 440 -3.65 1.36 -10.11
CA GLN A 440 -3.75 2.76 -9.68
C GLN A 440 -5.19 3.08 -9.32
N VAL A 441 -5.40 3.72 -8.16
CA VAL A 441 -6.69 4.34 -7.84
C VAL A 441 -6.84 5.60 -8.68
N ARG A 442 -7.95 5.69 -9.41
CA ARG A 442 -8.32 6.84 -10.23
C ARG A 442 -9.47 7.61 -9.61
N PHE A 443 -9.47 8.92 -9.83
CA PHE A 443 -10.53 9.82 -9.40
C PHE A 443 -11.21 10.47 -10.60
N ASP A 444 -12.55 10.50 -10.58
CA ASP A 444 -13.39 11.24 -11.52
C ASP A 444 -14.68 11.68 -10.79
N ASN A 445 -14.61 12.82 -10.10
CA ASN A 445 -15.65 13.28 -9.20
C ASN A 445 -16.08 12.21 -8.17
N GLY A 446 -15.10 11.51 -7.61
CA GLY A 446 -15.20 10.37 -6.73
C GLY A 446 -14.08 9.36 -6.99
N VAL A 447 -14.13 8.22 -6.32
CA VAL A 447 -13.25 7.08 -6.62
C VAL A 447 -13.80 6.36 -7.85
N ALA A 448 -13.09 6.44 -8.97
CA ALA A 448 -13.46 5.81 -10.25
C ALA A 448 -12.97 4.36 -10.36
N SER A 449 -12.09 3.92 -9.46
CA SER A 449 -11.61 2.54 -9.37
C SER A 449 -12.43 1.80 -8.32
N PHE A 450 -13.53 1.14 -8.73
CA PHE A 450 -14.50 0.54 -7.81
C PHE A 450 -14.76 -0.96 -8.04
N ASP A 451 -14.19 -1.55 -9.08
CA ASP A 451 -14.31 -2.98 -9.40
C ASP A 451 -13.03 -3.52 -10.06
N TRP A 452 -13.00 -4.81 -10.40
CA TRP A 452 -11.84 -5.44 -11.04
C TRP A 452 -11.61 -5.03 -12.49
N GLU A 453 -12.55 -4.37 -13.14
CA GLU A 453 -12.41 -3.81 -14.48
C GLU A 453 -11.73 -2.44 -14.41
N THR A 454 -12.16 -1.60 -13.47
CA THR A 454 -11.63 -0.24 -13.27
C THR A 454 -10.36 -0.19 -12.40
N TYR A 455 -10.09 -1.28 -11.67
CA TYR A 455 -8.85 -1.51 -10.90
C TYR A 455 -8.27 -2.89 -11.26
N PRO A 456 -7.66 -3.03 -12.44
CA PRO A 456 -7.11 -4.30 -12.89
C PRO A 456 -5.89 -4.72 -12.05
N VAL A 457 -5.79 -6.01 -11.78
CA VAL A 457 -4.64 -6.66 -11.14
C VAL A 457 -3.99 -7.66 -12.09
N LEU A 458 -2.78 -8.11 -11.76
CA LEU A 458 -2.09 -9.15 -12.54
C LEU A 458 -2.91 -10.45 -12.54
N LYS A 459 -3.16 -11.00 -13.71
CA LYS A 459 -3.88 -12.27 -13.88
C LYS A 459 -2.94 -13.45 -13.80
N PHE A 460 -3.44 -14.66 -13.50
CA PHE A 460 -2.62 -15.88 -13.44
C PHE A 460 -1.83 -16.15 -14.73
N SER A 461 -2.40 -15.82 -15.90
CA SER A 461 -1.73 -15.98 -17.20
C SER A 461 -0.58 -14.99 -17.45
N GLU A 462 -0.43 -13.98 -16.61
CA GLU A 462 0.57 -12.92 -16.71
C GLU A 462 1.69 -13.07 -15.68
N VAL A 463 1.54 -14.03 -14.75
CA VAL A 463 2.56 -14.32 -13.72
C VAL A 463 3.79 -14.92 -14.40
N PRO A 464 5.00 -14.35 -14.15
CA PRO A 464 6.25 -14.91 -14.71
C PRO A 464 6.64 -16.23 -14.04
N GLU A 465 7.59 -16.93 -14.61
CA GLU A 465 8.35 -17.95 -13.88
C GLU A 465 9.15 -17.27 -12.76
N ILE A 466 9.18 -17.88 -11.56
CA ILE A 466 9.88 -17.32 -10.40
C ILE A 466 10.79 -18.37 -9.78
N ASP A 467 12.09 -18.08 -9.72
CA ASP A 467 13.08 -18.87 -9.04
C ASP A 467 13.55 -18.18 -7.77
N VAL A 468 13.43 -18.84 -6.63
CA VAL A 468 13.83 -18.32 -5.32
C VAL A 468 15.01 -19.13 -4.76
N ALA A 469 16.08 -18.44 -4.38
CA ALA A 469 17.17 -19.01 -3.59
C ALA A 469 17.20 -18.40 -2.19
N LEU A 470 17.23 -19.24 -1.19
CA LEU A 470 17.39 -18.84 0.20
C LEU A 470 18.85 -18.96 0.63
N ILE A 471 19.41 -17.87 1.14
CA ILE A 471 20.67 -17.88 1.87
C ILE A 471 20.34 -18.10 3.34
N ASN A 472 20.67 -19.31 3.84
CA ASN A 472 20.39 -19.68 5.23
C ASN A 472 21.62 -19.45 6.10
N THR A 473 21.62 -18.35 6.82
CA THR A 473 22.69 -17.98 7.75
C THR A 473 22.31 -18.45 9.17
N LYS A 474 22.64 -19.71 9.49
CA LYS A 474 22.17 -20.40 10.70
C LYS A 474 22.53 -19.74 12.03
N ASP A 475 23.61 -18.96 12.06
CA ASP A 475 24.10 -18.27 13.24
C ASP A 475 23.49 -16.87 13.44
N GLU A 476 22.63 -16.43 12.49
CA GLU A 476 21.94 -15.17 12.52
C GLU A 476 20.49 -15.31 13.02
N VAL A 477 19.97 -14.26 13.64
CA VAL A 477 18.56 -14.24 14.05
C VAL A 477 17.61 -14.34 12.86
N PRO A 478 16.44 -15.02 12.98
CA PRO A 478 15.46 -15.03 11.92
C PRO A 478 14.90 -13.63 11.66
N LEU A 479 14.83 -13.25 10.39
CA LEU A 479 14.34 -11.95 9.91
C LEU A 479 13.02 -12.12 9.16
N GLY A 480 12.11 -11.15 9.31
CA GLY A 480 10.83 -11.16 8.60
C GLY A 480 10.99 -10.92 7.10
N VAL A 481 10.31 -11.73 6.28
CA VAL A 481 10.39 -11.71 4.79
C VAL A 481 9.10 -11.26 4.12
N GLY A 482 8.03 -11.02 4.88
CA GLY A 482 6.69 -10.72 4.32
C GLY A 482 6.64 -9.52 3.37
N GLU A 483 7.63 -8.64 3.40
CA GLU A 483 7.63 -7.37 2.65
C GLU A 483 8.95 -7.12 1.88
N VAL A 484 9.88 -8.07 1.91
CA VAL A 484 11.28 -7.85 1.48
C VAL A 484 11.44 -7.63 -0.02
N THR A 485 10.58 -8.22 -0.84
CA THR A 485 10.72 -8.21 -2.31
C THR A 485 9.96 -7.09 -3.01
N ALA A 486 9.04 -6.39 -2.32
CA ALA A 486 8.19 -5.38 -2.97
C ALA A 486 8.99 -4.25 -3.65
N GLY A 487 9.99 -3.69 -2.96
CA GLY A 487 10.84 -2.62 -3.49
C GLY A 487 11.77 -3.08 -4.60
N PRO A 488 12.63 -4.09 -4.36
CA PRO A 488 13.59 -4.53 -5.39
C PRO A 488 12.90 -5.10 -6.63
N THR A 489 11.73 -5.76 -6.52
CA THR A 489 10.97 -6.19 -7.71
C THR A 489 10.50 -4.99 -8.54
N ALA A 490 9.93 -3.97 -7.89
CA ALA A 490 9.48 -2.77 -8.59
C ALA A 490 10.64 -2.11 -9.37
N ALA A 491 11.78 -1.96 -8.73
CA ALA A 491 12.94 -1.35 -9.34
C ALA A 491 13.57 -2.21 -10.45
N ALA A 492 13.66 -3.54 -10.26
CA ALA A 492 14.17 -4.45 -11.28
C ALA A 492 13.29 -4.43 -12.54
N ILE A 493 11.95 -4.34 -12.40
CA ILE A 493 11.04 -4.15 -13.54
C ILE A 493 11.33 -2.82 -14.24
N GLY A 494 11.42 -1.71 -13.50
CA GLY A 494 11.73 -0.39 -14.06
C GLY A 494 13.07 -0.35 -14.79
N ASN A 495 14.10 -1.00 -14.23
CA ASN A 495 15.43 -1.13 -14.84
C ASN A 495 15.39 -2.00 -16.10
N ALA A 496 14.63 -3.11 -16.09
CA ALA A 496 14.47 -3.97 -17.26
C ALA A 496 13.73 -3.24 -18.40
N VAL A 497 12.70 -2.44 -18.09
CA VAL A 497 12.01 -1.60 -19.09
C VAL A 497 12.95 -0.55 -19.67
N SER A 498 13.76 0.11 -18.83
CA SER A 498 14.77 1.06 -19.30
C SER A 498 15.81 0.38 -20.22
N HIS A 499 16.25 -0.83 -19.87
CA HIS A 499 17.17 -1.61 -20.69
C HIS A 499 16.53 -2.05 -22.03
N ALA A 500 15.24 -2.36 -22.04
CA ALA A 500 14.51 -2.76 -23.25
C ALA A 500 14.27 -1.60 -24.22
N LEU A 501 14.04 -0.39 -23.71
CA LEU A 501 13.58 0.77 -24.49
C LEU A 501 14.64 1.86 -24.68
N GLY A 502 15.70 1.85 -23.90
CA GLY A 502 16.68 2.95 -23.83
C GLY A 502 16.18 4.18 -23.07
N ALA A 503 14.97 4.18 -22.57
CA ALA A 503 14.33 5.30 -21.89
C ALA A 503 13.91 4.97 -20.46
N ARG A 504 14.06 5.90 -19.51
CA ARG A 504 13.70 5.73 -18.11
C ARG A 504 12.29 6.26 -17.84
N ILE A 505 11.37 5.36 -17.44
CA ILE A 505 10.03 5.73 -16.97
C ILE A 505 10.09 5.84 -15.44
N ARG A 506 9.69 7.00 -14.89
CA ARG A 506 9.83 7.33 -13.48
C ARG A 506 8.49 7.39 -12.72
N ASP A 507 7.38 7.26 -13.43
CA ASP A 507 6.03 7.34 -12.88
C ASP A 507 5.32 5.99 -12.94
N LEU A 508 4.90 5.46 -11.79
CA LEU A 508 4.19 4.19 -11.67
C LEU A 508 2.66 4.38 -11.67
N PRO A 509 1.89 3.44 -12.23
CA PRO A 509 2.31 2.22 -12.92
C PRO A 509 2.90 2.51 -14.31
N LEU A 510 3.66 1.54 -14.86
CA LEU A 510 4.30 1.63 -16.17
C LEU A 510 3.28 1.38 -17.29
N THR A 511 2.31 2.28 -17.44
CA THR A 511 1.27 2.18 -18.47
C THR A 511 1.81 2.55 -19.85
N ARG A 512 1.12 2.09 -20.90
CA ARG A 512 1.45 2.43 -22.29
C ARG A 512 1.57 3.94 -22.50
N GLU A 513 0.62 4.71 -21.93
CA GLU A 513 0.60 6.18 -22.05
C GLU A 513 1.85 6.83 -21.44
N ARG A 514 2.29 6.34 -20.27
CA ARG A 514 3.50 6.83 -19.60
C ARG A 514 4.76 6.46 -20.36
N ILE A 515 4.83 5.24 -20.89
CA ILE A 515 5.94 4.80 -21.75
C ILE A 515 6.02 5.69 -23.00
N MET A 516 4.91 5.85 -23.71
CA MET A 516 4.86 6.70 -24.90
C MET A 516 5.23 8.16 -24.60
N SER A 517 4.73 8.69 -23.48
CA SER A 517 5.08 10.05 -23.05
C SER A 517 6.57 10.22 -22.70
N ALA A 518 7.23 9.20 -22.17
CA ALA A 518 8.65 9.25 -21.89
C ALA A 518 9.49 9.19 -23.20
N LEU A 519 9.15 8.26 -24.10
CA LEU A 519 9.83 8.11 -25.39
C LEU A 519 9.71 9.34 -26.30
N LEU A 520 8.65 10.13 -26.18
CA LEU A 520 8.45 11.37 -26.95
C LEU A 520 9.20 12.58 -26.38
N LYS A 521 9.73 12.49 -25.15
CA LYS A 521 10.47 13.58 -24.50
C LYS A 521 12.00 13.48 -24.67
N GLU A 522 12.49 12.32 -25.08
CA GLU A 522 13.89 12.06 -25.48
C GLU A 522 14.09 12.33 -26.96
#